data_a68d47d1255def99c58fb551b6c16ac4
#
_entry.id   a68d47d1255def99c58fb551b6c16ac4
#
_cell.length_a   1.000
_cell.length_b   1.000
_cell.length_c   1.000
_cell.angle_alpha   90.00
_cell.angle_beta   90.00
_cell.angle_gamma   90.00
#
_symmetry.space_group_name_H-M   'P 1'
#
loop_
_entity.id
_entity.type
_entity.pdbx_description
1 polymer ?
#
loop_
_entity_poly.entity_id
_entity_poly.type
_entity_poly.pdbx_seq_one_letter_code
_entity_poly.pdbx_strand_id
1 'polypeptide(L)'
;MPEKLGVFCVLEQKEKYQILKEIMKEGESPEECMARTVGSEDSAPFSWKARGILTLVREDKPAEYVFLFRAWQPAPEDRKEETDTVCWTKCDEILQNLAGEEEKICFRFLLEKGPFFSLKVTFDRRNILRSATVNGKPLELFDILKEDGSPAGIVRERGVAHLDGSLHPTSHIWIVRKNHSSGWDLLLQKRSLSKDSNPGCYDISSAGHVSAGDTYLPAALRELGEELGIRAEEKDLHLAGMRKAYFEDVFYGKPFRDYEISAVYVYDKPVDEEKLVLQESEVEAVKWMDFQECCRRVEHGGMKHCIYMDELEIVERYLEKRKDREQ
;
A
#
# COMPACT_ATOMS: atom_id res chain seq x y z
N MET A 1 -17.79 -21.78 23.84
CA MET A 1 -16.45 -21.60 24.45
C MET A 1 -16.28 -20.12 24.67
N PRO A 2 -15.65 -19.65 25.74
CA PRO A 2 -15.46 -18.23 25.94
C PRO A 2 -14.62 -17.66 24.79
N GLU A 3 -15.04 -16.51 24.31
CA GLU A 3 -14.28 -15.68 23.38
C GLU A 3 -12.92 -15.35 24.00
N LYS A 4 -11.84 -15.44 23.23
CA LYS A 4 -10.53 -15.02 23.73
C LYS A 4 -10.45 -13.50 23.70
N LEU A 5 -10.19 -12.92 24.86
CA LEU A 5 -9.92 -11.51 25.03
C LEU A 5 -8.41 -11.31 25.25
N GLY A 6 -7.84 -10.34 24.58
CA GLY A 6 -6.41 -10.06 24.71
C GLY A 6 -6.08 -8.58 24.55
N VAL A 7 -4.84 -8.24 24.82
CA VAL A 7 -4.25 -6.93 24.65
C VAL A 7 -3.05 -7.04 23.72
N PHE A 8 -2.95 -6.09 22.79
CA PHE A 8 -1.79 -5.88 21.94
C PHE A 8 -1.32 -4.44 22.14
N CYS A 9 -0.10 -4.25 22.58
CA CYS A 9 0.44 -2.94 22.85
C CYS A 9 1.73 -2.71 22.06
N VAL A 10 1.82 -1.54 21.46
CA VAL A 10 3.04 -1.00 20.88
C VAL A 10 3.65 0.00 21.86
N LEU A 11 4.79 -0.33 22.42
CA LEU A 11 5.62 0.56 23.20
C LEU A 11 6.55 1.33 22.27
N GLU A 12 6.68 2.64 22.46
CA GLU A 12 7.52 3.51 21.66
C GLU A 12 8.51 4.29 22.54
N GLN A 13 9.78 4.29 22.12
CA GLN A 13 10.84 5.11 22.72
C GLN A 13 11.85 5.53 21.63
N LYS A 14 11.95 6.84 21.35
CA LYS A 14 12.94 7.40 20.39
C LYS A 14 12.97 6.63 19.04
N GLU A 15 11.82 6.44 18.40
CA GLU A 15 11.68 5.72 17.12
C GLU A 15 12.08 4.23 17.16
N LYS A 16 12.22 3.69 18.35
CA LYS A 16 12.34 2.25 18.59
C LYS A 16 11.06 1.74 19.23
N TYR A 17 10.77 0.49 18.99
CA TYR A 17 9.48 -0.11 19.37
C TYR A 17 9.65 -1.46 20.04
N GLN A 18 8.69 -1.80 20.85
CA GLN A 18 8.52 -3.15 21.42
C GLN A 18 7.04 -3.54 21.34
N ILE A 19 6.77 -4.81 21.09
CA ILE A 19 5.41 -5.34 21.06
C ILE A 19 5.17 -6.16 22.33
N LEU A 20 4.07 -5.88 23.00
CA LEU A 20 3.56 -6.68 24.10
C LEU A 20 2.22 -7.29 23.70
N LYS A 21 2.03 -8.57 24.03
CA LYS A 21 0.80 -9.32 23.81
C LYS A 21 0.47 -10.07 25.10
N GLU A 22 -0.78 -9.95 25.53
CA GLU A 22 -1.21 -10.61 26.75
C GLU A 22 -2.67 -11.08 26.65
N ILE A 23 -3.01 -12.18 27.31
CA ILE A 23 -4.37 -12.66 27.42
C ILE A 23 -4.95 -12.09 28.71
N MET A 24 -6.15 -11.54 28.62
CA MET A 24 -6.88 -11.01 29.75
C MET A 24 -7.33 -12.15 30.65
N LYS A 25 -7.24 -11.95 31.98
CA LYS A 25 -7.78 -12.87 32.99
C LYS A 25 -9.29 -12.69 33.09
N GLU A 26 -9.96 -13.70 33.63
CA GLU A 26 -11.40 -13.62 33.90
C GLU A 26 -11.71 -12.45 34.86
N GLY A 27 -12.64 -11.59 34.43
CA GLY A 27 -13.02 -10.39 35.19
C GLY A 27 -12.05 -9.20 35.08
N GLU A 28 -10.93 -9.34 34.39
CA GLU A 28 -9.93 -8.26 34.16
C GLU A 28 -10.41 -7.29 33.05
N SER A 29 -10.31 -6.00 33.30
CA SER A 29 -10.52 -5.00 32.26
C SER A 29 -9.27 -4.90 31.36
N PRO A 30 -9.38 -4.33 30.13
CA PRO A 30 -8.23 -4.09 29.26
C PRO A 30 -7.15 -3.23 29.94
N GLU A 31 -7.56 -2.24 30.73
CA GLU A 31 -6.69 -1.34 31.47
C GLU A 31 -5.95 -2.06 32.61
N GLU A 32 -6.64 -2.94 33.34
CA GLU A 32 -6.03 -3.78 34.39
C GLU A 32 -5.02 -4.75 33.77
N CYS A 33 -5.33 -5.34 32.61
CA CYS A 33 -4.40 -6.17 31.86
C CYS A 33 -3.14 -5.37 31.45
N MET A 34 -3.32 -4.15 30.93
CA MET A 34 -2.22 -3.26 30.60
C MET A 34 -1.38 -2.90 31.82
N ALA A 35 -2.00 -2.51 32.93
CA ALA A 35 -1.31 -2.17 34.17
C ALA A 35 -0.50 -3.35 34.70
N ARG A 36 -1.00 -4.58 34.58
CA ARG A 36 -0.29 -5.81 34.94
C ARG A 36 0.90 -6.08 34.02
N THR A 37 0.77 -5.75 32.72
CA THR A 37 1.76 -6.07 31.67
C THR A 37 2.90 -5.04 31.63
N VAL A 38 2.57 -3.76 31.75
CA VAL A 38 3.52 -2.64 31.59
C VAL A 38 3.84 -1.97 32.92
N GLY A 39 3.04 -2.17 33.98
CA GLY A 39 3.02 -1.46 35.25
C GLY A 39 1.85 -0.47 35.34
N SER A 40 1.44 -0.09 36.55
CA SER A 40 0.37 0.91 36.75
C SER A 40 0.85 2.30 36.28
N GLU A 41 -0.06 3.15 35.82
CA GLU A 41 0.27 4.52 35.37
C GLU A 41 1.05 5.32 36.45
N ASP A 42 0.77 5.08 37.74
CA ASP A 42 1.46 5.75 38.85
C ASP A 42 2.88 5.25 39.14
N SER A 43 3.22 4.05 38.67
CA SER A 43 4.52 3.39 38.93
C SER A 43 5.31 3.06 37.68
N ALA A 44 4.68 3.13 36.49
CA ALA A 44 5.30 2.76 35.23
C ALA A 44 6.09 3.92 34.63
N PRO A 45 7.21 3.61 33.94
CA PRO A 45 7.93 4.60 33.15
C PRO A 45 7.19 4.97 31.86
N PHE A 46 6.00 4.40 31.61
CA PHE A 46 5.23 4.57 30.39
C PHE A 46 3.83 5.14 30.65
N SER A 47 3.45 6.12 29.83
CA SER A 47 2.06 6.50 29.64
C SER A 47 1.49 5.66 28.50
N TRP A 48 0.22 5.29 28.58
CA TRP A 48 -0.43 4.48 27.54
C TRP A 48 -1.87 4.94 27.27
N LYS A 49 -2.38 4.60 26.10
CA LYS A 49 -3.72 4.93 25.69
C LYS A 49 -4.31 3.81 24.82
N ALA A 50 -5.57 3.48 25.09
CA ALA A 50 -6.36 2.64 24.20
C ALA A 50 -6.55 3.34 22.85
N ARG A 51 -6.21 2.66 21.77
CA ARG A 51 -6.24 3.19 20.41
C ARG A 51 -7.27 2.52 19.53
N GLY A 52 -7.65 1.31 19.84
CA GLY A 52 -8.59 0.57 19.02
C GLY A 52 -8.95 -0.79 19.57
N ILE A 53 -9.76 -1.49 18.80
CA ILE A 53 -10.11 -2.89 19.03
C ILE A 53 -9.95 -3.67 17.72
N LEU A 54 -9.31 -4.83 17.79
CA LEU A 54 -9.26 -5.81 16.70
C LEU A 54 -10.32 -6.88 16.94
N THR A 55 -11.17 -7.13 15.96
CA THR A 55 -11.98 -8.34 15.84
C THR A 55 -11.29 -9.28 14.86
N LEU A 56 -10.75 -10.38 15.38
CA LEU A 56 -10.05 -11.37 14.59
C LEU A 56 -10.96 -12.57 14.33
N VAL A 57 -11.22 -12.83 13.06
CA VAL A 57 -12.08 -13.91 12.61
C VAL A 57 -11.25 -14.94 11.84
N ARG A 58 -11.24 -16.16 12.28
CA ARG A 58 -10.69 -17.30 11.55
C ARG A 58 -11.79 -18.30 11.28
N GLU A 59 -11.85 -18.81 10.05
CA GLU A 59 -12.85 -19.81 9.67
C GLU A 59 -12.79 -21.01 10.64
N ASP A 60 -13.96 -21.48 11.09
CA ASP A 60 -14.12 -22.57 12.04
C ASP A 60 -13.58 -22.32 13.48
N LYS A 61 -13.26 -21.07 13.83
CA LYS A 61 -12.87 -20.69 15.20
C LYS A 61 -13.77 -19.59 15.74
N PRO A 62 -13.98 -19.53 17.07
CA PRO A 62 -14.60 -18.37 17.69
C PRO A 62 -13.83 -17.10 17.35
N ALA A 63 -14.55 -15.98 17.25
CA ALA A 63 -13.90 -14.68 17.09
C ALA A 63 -13.04 -14.36 18.33
N GLU A 64 -11.91 -13.71 18.09
CA GLU A 64 -11.05 -13.20 19.14
C GLU A 64 -11.14 -11.67 19.13
N TYR A 65 -11.14 -11.06 20.31
CA TYR A 65 -11.16 -9.60 20.46
C TYR A 65 -9.89 -9.16 21.18
N VAL A 66 -9.17 -8.22 20.57
CA VAL A 66 -7.90 -7.73 21.08
C VAL A 66 -7.97 -6.22 21.22
N PHE A 67 -7.79 -5.72 22.42
CA PHE A 67 -7.70 -4.30 22.69
C PHE A 67 -6.32 -3.78 22.30
N LEU A 68 -6.28 -2.70 21.53
CA LEU A 68 -5.09 -2.15 20.93
C LEU A 68 -4.63 -0.91 21.70
N PHE A 69 -3.42 -0.95 22.23
CA PHE A 69 -2.83 0.12 23.00
C PHE A 69 -1.56 0.65 22.33
N ARG A 70 -1.32 1.94 22.53
CA ARG A 70 -0.03 2.56 22.29
C ARG A 70 0.49 3.11 23.60
N ALA A 71 1.73 2.81 23.92
CA ALA A 71 2.40 3.31 25.10
C ALA A 71 3.67 4.06 24.68
N TRP A 72 4.04 5.08 25.43
CA TRP A 72 5.22 5.89 25.21
C TRP A 72 5.86 6.25 26.54
N GLN A 73 7.16 6.38 26.52
CA GLN A 73 7.89 6.89 27.68
C GLN A 73 7.80 8.41 27.65
N PRO A 74 7.30 9.08 28.71
CA PRO A 74 7.40 10.52 28.85
C PRO A 74 8.89 10.92 28.77
N ALA A 75 9.18 12.01 28.07
CA ALA A 75 10.55 12.52 27.99
C ALA A 75 11.07 12.79 29.41
N PRO A 76 12.13 12.17 29.86
CA PRO A 76 12.68 12.46 31.17
C PRO A 76 13.38 13.81 31.13
N GLU A 77 12.96 14.75 31.96
CA GLU A 77 13.79 15.94 32.23
C GLU A 77 15.08 15.58 32.95
N ASP A 78 15.17 14.42 33.65
CA ASP A 78 16.34 14.03 34.46
C ASP A 78 16.39 12.51 34.75
N ARG A 79 16.52 11.60 33.81
CA ARG A 79 16.87 10.21 34.14
C ARG A 79 18.14 9.76 33.44
N LYS A 80 19.17 9.51 34.23
CA LYS A 80 20.32 8.68 33.89
C LYS A 80 19.91 7.21 33.94
N GLU A 81 20.37 6.48 32.91
CA GLU A 81 20.41 5.02 32.79
C GLU A 81 19.19 4.33 32.13
N GLU A 82 19.48 3.78 30.97
CA GLU A 82 18.75 2.75 30.30
C GLU A 82 18.68 1.49 31.17
N THR A 83 17.48 1.04 31.50
CA THR A 83 17.34 -0.30 32.07
C THR A 83 17.48 -1.31 30.93
N ASP A 84 18.58 -2.01 30.91
CA ASP A 84 19.07 -2.96 29.89
C ASP A 84 18.22 -4.23 29.69
N THR A 85 16.96 -4.25 30.14
CA THR A 85 16.10 -5.45 30.06
C THR A 85 15.09 -5.42 28.91
N VAL A 86 15.00 -4.33 28.13
CA VAL A 86 14.02 -4.17 27.08
C VAL A 86 14.71 -4.13 25.71
N CYS A 87 14.47 -5.14 24.89
CA CYS A 87 15.00 -5.17 23.52
C CYS A 87 14.19 -4.22 22.63
N TRP A 88 14.72 -3.01 22.42
CA TRP A 88 14.14 -2.00 21.56
C TRP A 88 14.57 -2.22 20.11
N THR A 89 13.60 -2.28 19.21
CA THR A 89 13.77 -2.68 17.80
C THR A 89 13.28 -1.58 16.87
N LYS A 90 13.95 -1.40 15.74
CA LYS A 90 13.50 -0.47 14.70
C LYS A 90 12.21 -0.98 14.04
N CYS A 91 11.45 -0.07 13.40
CA CYS A 91 10.18 -0.38 12.74
C CYS A 91 10.29 -1.55 11.76
N ASP A 92 11.30 -1.54 10.89
CA ASP A 92 11.50 -2.57 9.85
C ASP A 92 11.77 -3.96 10.45
N GLU A 93 12.60 -4.03 11.49
CA GLU A 93 12.91 -5.28 12.19
C GLU A 93 11.67 -5.83 12.93
N ILE A 94 10.82 -4.95 13.49
CA ILE A 94 9.56 -5.38 14.10
C ILE A 94 8.64 -6.02 13.08
N LEU A 95 8.45 -5.38 11.93
CA LEU A 95 7.58 -5.93 10.88
C LEU A 95 8.04 -7.31 10.38
N GLN A 96 9.36 -7.52 10.30
CA GLN A 96 9.94 -8.81 9.95
C GLN A 96 9.71 -9.87 11.03
N ASN A 97 9.69 -9.47 12.31
CA ASN A 97 9.54 -10.36 13.46
C ASN A 97 8.08 -10.66 13.81
N LEU A 98 7.13 -9.84 13.35
CA LEU A 98 5.70 -10.11 13.54
C LEU A 98 5.25 -11.28 12.65
N ALA A 99 4.73 -12.34 13.28
CA ALA A 99 4.39 -13.57 12.58
C ALA A 99 3.05 -13.49 11.83
N GLY A 100 2.07 -12.73 12.36
CA GLY A 100 0.72 -12.62 11.81
C GLY A 100 0.52 -11.36 10.98
N GLU A 101 -0.21 -11.46 9.87
CA GLU A 101 -0.59 -10.28 9.07
C GLU A 101 -1.49 -9.34 9.89
N GLU A 102 -2.37 -9.89 10.77
CA GLU A 102 -3.16 -9.08 11.70
C GLU A 102 -2.31 -8.23 12.63
N GLU A 103 -1.17 -8.77 13.08
CA GLU A 103 -0.26 -8.06 13.97
C GLU A 103 0.45 -6.92 13.24
N LYS A 104 0.85 -7.14 11.98
CA LYS A 104 1.45 -6.11 11.13
C LYS A 104 0.47 -4.98 10.85
N ILE A 105 -0.79 -5.32 10.55
CA ILE A 105 -1.86 -4.33 10.36
C ILE A 105 -2.09 -3.54 11.66
N CYS A 106 -2.20 -4.20 12.82
CA CYS A 106 -2.33 -3.53 14.11
C CYS A 106 -1.16 -2.59 14.39
N PHE A 107 0.06 -3.06 14.18
CA PHE A 107 1.28 -2.26 14.36
C PHE A 107 1.24 -1.00 13.50
N ARG A 108 0.97 -1.14 12.20
CA ARG A 108 0.85 -0.01 11.27
C ARG A 108 -0.16 1.02 11.75
N PHE A 109 -1.38 0.61 12.12
CA PHE A 109 -2.41 1.54 12.60
C PHE A 109 -2.07 2.18 13.95
N LEU A 110 -1.36 1.47 14.82
CA LEU A 110 -0.91 2.01 16.09
C LEU A 110 0.23 3.03 15.96
N LEU A 111 1.01 3.00 14.87
CA LEU A 111 1.99 4.05 14.55
C LEU A 111 1.32 5.38 14.17
N GLU A 112 0.13 5.33 13.62
CA GLU A 112 -0.59 6.53 13.19
C GLU A 112 -1.14 7.32 14.39
N LYS A 113 -1.09 8.65 14.29
CA LYS A 113 -1.81 9.52 15.22
C LYS A 113 -3.27 9.65 14.74
N GLY A 114 -4.24 9.44 15.61
CA GLY A 114 -5.63 9.53 15.21
C GLY A 114 -6.62 9.17 16.32
N PRO A 115 -7.92 9.15 16.04
CA PRO A 115 -8.95 8.73 16.99
C PRO A 115 -8.89 7.22 17.26
N PHE A 116 -9.76 6.76 18.15
CA PHE A 116 -10.02 5.34 18.37
C PHE A 116 -10.56 4.71 17.08
N PHE A 117 -10.13 3.48 16.76
CA PHE A 117 -10.55 2.75 15.56
C PHE A 117 -10.98 1.32 15.89
N SER A 118 -11.85 0.77 15.04
CA SER A 118 -12.18 -0.65 15.04
C SER A 118 -11.55 -1.30 13.80
N LEU A 119 -10.82 -2.38 14.02
CA LEU A 119 -10.21 -3.20 12.97
C LEU A 119 -10.89 -4.57 12.97
N LYS A 120 -11.29 -5.07 11.79
CA LYS A 120 -11.74 -6.45 11.65
C LYS A 120 -10.88 -7.11 10.58
N VAL A 121 -10.31 -8.27 10.92
CA VAL A 121 -9.45 -9.05 10.04
C VAL A 121 -9.98 -10.47 9.95
N THR A 122 -10.10 -11.00 8.74
CA THR A 122 -10.67 -12.33 8.50
C THR A 122 -9.69 -13.20 7.74
N PHE A 123 -9.48 -14.41 8.23
CA PHE A 123 -8.65 -15.45 7.63
C PHE A 123 -9.49 -16.67 7.26
N ASP A 124 -9.06 -17.35 6.19
CA ASP A 124 -9.59 -18.65 5.84
C ASP A 124 -8.99 -19.79 6.68
N ARG A 125 -9.40 -21.05 6.38
CA ARG A 125 -8.90 -22.28 7.04
C ARG A 125 -7.40 -22.49 6.86
N ARG A 126 -6.80 -21.95 5.82
CA ARG A 126 -5.35 -22.02 5.55
C ARG A 126 -4.57 -20.89 6.20
N ASN A 127 -5.25 -20.06 7.01
CA ASN A 127 -4.70 -18.86 7.64
C ASN A 127 -4.20 -17.82 6.60
N ILE A 128 -4.87 -17.74 5.44
CA ILE A 128 -4.66 -16.71 4.44
C ILE A 128 -5.60 -15.55 4.71
N LEU A 129 -5.09 -14.32 4.73
CA LEU A 129 -5.87 -13.10 4.91
C LEU A 129 -6.89 -12.96 3.77
N ARG A 130 -8.17 -12.80 4.10
CA ARG A 130 -9.27 -12.69 3.13
C ARG A 130 -9.90 -11.31 3.08
N SER A 131 -9.99 -10.67 4.23
CA SER A 131 -10.49 -9.29 4.31
C SER A 131 -9.94 -8.59 5.52
N ALA A 132 -9.78 -7.29 5.40
CA ALA A 132 -9.52 -6.38 6.51
C ALA A 132 -10.37 -5.13 6.35
N THR A 133 -10.92 -4.62 7.45
CA THR A 133 -11.69 -3.37 7.45
C THR A 133 -11.29 -2.51 8.64
N VAL A 134 -11.25 -1.21 8.45
CA VAL A 134 -11.08 -0.22 9.52
C VAL A 134 -12.31 0.67 9.59
N ASN A 135 -12.95 0.76 10.76
CA ASN A 135 -14.20 1.50 10.97
C ASN A 135 -15.29 1.13 9.94
N GLY A 136 -15.34 -0.16 9.57
CA GLY A 136 -16.26 -0.69 8.58
C GLY A 136 -15.88 -0.45 7.10
N LYS A 137 -14.83 0.31 6.81
CA LYS A 137 -14.34 0.53 5.44
C LYS A 137 -13.33 -0.54 5.07
N PRO A 138 -13.44 -1.15 3.87
CA PRO A 138 -12.49 -2.16 3.41
C PRO A 138 -11.08 -1.56 3.24
N LEU A 139 -10.08 -2.38 3.56
CA LEU A 139 -8.68 -2.12 3.26
C LEU A 139 -8.28 -2.90 2.00
N GLU A 140 -7.44 -2.30 1.21
CA GLU A 140 -6.90 -2.93 0.00
C GLU A 140 -5.88 -4.01 0.37
N LEU A 141 -5.98 -5.16 -0.30
CA LEU A 141 -5.13 -6.33 -0.06
C LEU A 141 -4.42 -6.74 -1.35
N PHE A 142 -3.16 -7.13 -1.24
CA PHE A 142 -2.32 -7.59 -2.35
C PHE A 142 -1.87 -9.03 -2.17
N ASP A 143 -1.79 -9.78 -3.26
CA ASP A 143 -0.98 -10.99 -3.31
C ASP A 143 0.51 -10.60 -3.33
N ILE A 144 1.27 -11.13 -2.38
CA ILE A 144 2.71 -10.90 -2.33
C ILE A 144 3.44 -11.86 -3.27
N LEU A 145 4.40 -11.32 -4.01
CA LEU A 145 5.20 -12.04 -4.99
C LEU A 145 6.60 -12.37 -4.42
N LYS A 146 7.19 -13.43 -4.96
CA LYS A 146 8.60 -13.73 -4.80
C LYS A 146 9.41 -12.93 -5.83
N GLU A 147 10.74 -12.94 -5.68
CA GLU A 147 11.68 -12.27 -6.57
C GLU A 147 11.57 -12.67 -8.06
N ASP A 148 11.11 -13.89 -8.32
CA ASP A 148 10.86 -14.44 -9.66
C ASP A 148 9.47 -14.10 -10.22
N GLY A 149 8.65 -13.33 -9.48
CA GLY A 149 7.29 -12.96 -9.84
C GLY A 149 6.23 -14.02 -9.55
N SER A 150 6.61 -15.18 -9.03
CA SER A 150 5.65 -16.21 -8.61
C SER A 150 4.96 -15.83 -7.28
N PRO A 151 3.70 -16.26 -7.04
CA PRO A 151 3.01 -15.98 -5.78
C PRO A 151 3.78 -16.55 -4.57
N ALA A 152 3.91 -15.72 -3.52
CA ALA A 152 4.49 -16.16 -2.25
C ALA A 152 3.48 -16.92 -1.37
N GLY A 153 2.19 -16.93 -1.72
CA GLY A 153 1.12 -17.51 -0.93
C GLY A 153 0.75 -16.68 0.29
N ILE A 154 1.11 -15.40 0.30
CA ILE A 154 0.85 -14.42 1.35
C ILE A 154 -0.04 -13.34 0.76
N VAL A 155 -1.10 -12.97 1.48
CA VAL A 155 -1.93 -11.79 1.19
C VAL A 155 -1.63 -10.75 2.26
N ARG A 156 -1.35 -9.51 1.84
CA ARG A 156 -0.95 -8.41 2.71
C ARG A 156 -1.78 -7.16 2.49
N GLU A 157 -2.02 -6.41 3.55
CA GLU A 157 -2.67 -5.11 3.46
C GLU A 157 -1.72 -4.08 2.83
N ARG A 158 -2.26 -3.24 1.96
CA ARG A 158 -1.53 -2.23 1.17
C ARG A 158 -0.55 -1.40 1.98
N GLY A 159 -1.01 -0.82 3.10
CA GLY A 159 -0.14 0.04 3.90
C GLY A 159 0.99 -0.72 4.59
N VAL A 160 0.79 -2.01 4.92
CA VAL A 160 1.86 -2.89 5.41
C VAL A 160 2.84 -3.21 4.27
N ALA A 161 2.33 -3.52 3.07
CA ALA A 161 3.17 -3.81 1.90
C ALA A 161 4.10 -2.65 1.54
N HIS A 162 3.58 -1.41 1.58
CA HIS A 162 4.39 -0.21 1.34
C HIS A 162 5.27 0.18 2.55
N LEU A 163 4.96 -0.27 3.74
CA LEU A 163 5.78 -0.01 4.91
C LEU A 163 7.00 -0.94 4.97
N ASP A 164 6.84 -2.22 4.60
CA ASP A 164 7.92 -3.21 4.64
C ASP A 164 8.60 -3.47 3.27
N GLY A 165 8.07 -2.87 2.19
CA GLY A 165 8.62 -3.02 0.83
C GLY A 165 8.35 -4.40 0.23
N SER A 166 7.19 -5.00 0.50
CA SER A 166 6.80 -6.29 -0.07
C SER A 166 6.54 -6.20 -1.56
N LEU A 167 7.11 -7.14 -2.33
CA LEU A 167 6.91 -7.20 -3.78
C LEU A 167 5.47 -7.59 -4.10
N HIS A 168 4.79 -6.75 -4.87
CA HIS A 168 3.38 -6.92 -5.22
C HIS A 168 3.09 -6.57 -6.68
N PRO A 169 1.97 -7.05 -7.26
CA PRO A 169 1.63 -6.83 -8.66
C PRO A 169 0.90 -5.51 -8.87
N THR A 170 1.22 -4.82 -9.99
CA THR A 170 0.55 -3.61 -10.47
C THR A 170 0.24 -3.70 -11.95
N SER A 171 -0.73 -2.93 -12.45
CA SER A 171 -1.06 -2.82 -13.86
C SER A 171 -0.89 -1.37 -14.31
N HIS A 172 -0.12 -1.17 -15.36
CA HIS A 172 0.18 0.13 -15.94
C HIS A 172 -0.40 0.21 -17.34
N ILE A 173 -1.10 1.27 -17.67
CA ILE A 173 -1.73 1.47 -18.96
C ILE A 173 -1.21 2.76 -19.60
N TRP A 174 -0.65 2.64 -20.80
CA TRP A 174 -0.27 3.74 -21.65
C TRP A 174 -1.29 3.92 -22.77
N ILE A 175 -2.01 5.02 -22.76
CA ILE A 175 -2.90 5.40 -23.86
C ILE A 175 -2.09 6.15 -24.90
N VAL A 176 -2.12 5.66 -26.13
CA VAL A 176 -1.33 6.19 -27.23
C VAL A 176 -2.19 6.55 -28.44
N ARG A 177 -1.75 7.52 -29.21
CA ARG A 177 -2.31 7.85 -30.53
C ARG A 177 -1.22 8.21 -31.53
N LYS A 178 -1.45 7.95 -32.81
CA LYS A 178 -0.57 8.47 -33.85
C LYS A 178 -0.69 9.99 -33.93
N ASN A 179 0.44 10.68 -34.01
CA ASN A 179 0.47 12.13 -34.16
C ASN A 179 0.64 12.54 -35.64
N HIS A 180 0.53 13.83 -35.94
CA HIS A 180 0.64 14.37 -37.28
C HIS A 180 2.02 14.20 -37.94
N SER A 181 3.06 13.95 -37.13
CA SER A 181 4.47 13.78 -37.58
C SER A 181 4.86 12.32 -37.79
N SER A 182 3.89 11.41 -37.94
CA SER A 182 4.08 9.95 -38.02
C SER A 182 4.75 9.32 -36.80
N GLY A 183 4.75 10.04 -35.67
CA GLY A 183 5.18 9.57 -34.35
C GLY A 183 3.96 9.13 -33.50
N TRP A 184 4.17 9.18 -32.20
CA TRP A 184 3.15 8.82 -31.21
C TRP A 184 3.02 9.93 -30.17
N ASP A 185 1.79 10.18 -29.71
CA ASP A 185 1.51 10.92 -28.49
C ASP A 185 1.11 9.94 -27.39
N LEU A 186 1.48 10.29 -26.16
CA LEU A 186 1.08 9.62 -24.92
C LEU A 186 0.04 10.48 -24.19
N LEU A 187 -1.00 9.89 -23.66
CA LEU A 187 -1.89 10.55 -22.72
C LEU A 187 -1.28 10.42 -21.31
N LEU A 188 -0.86 11.50 -20.73
CA LEU A 188 -0.37 11.54 -19.35
C LEU A 188 -1.48 11.97 -18.41
N GLN A 189 -1.59 11.34 -17.23
CA GLN A 189 -2.41 11.87 -16.14
C GLN A 189 -1.60 12.81 -15.26
N LYS A 190 -2.27 13.77 -14.66
CA LYS A 190 -1.76 14.56 -13.54
C LYS A 190 -2.40 14.03 -12.26
N ARG A 191 -1.59 13.50 -11.36
CA ARG A 191 -2.03 12.93 -10.09
C ARG A 191 -2.69 13.98 -9.22
N SER A 192 -3.79 13.61 -8.56
CA SER A 192 -4.47 14.49 -7.61
C SER A 192 -3.52 14.93 -6.49
N LEU A 193 -3.73 16.14 -5.97
CA LEU A 193 -2.99 16.65 -4.81
C LEU A 193 -3.33 15.90 -3.51
N SER A 194 -4.43 15.13 -3.50
CA SER A 194 -4.86 14.30 -2.36
C SER A 194 -4.18 12.92 -2.31
N LYS A 195 -3.36 12.56 -3.29
CA LYS A 195 -2.65 11.27 -3.32
C LYS A 195 -1.62 11.15 -2.20
N ASP A 196 -1.51 9.97 -1.64
CA ASP A 196 -0.55 9.63 -0.58
C ASP A 196 0.91 9.68 -1.05
N SER A 197 1.15 9.45 -2.35
CA SER A 197 2.48 9.50 -2.96
C SER A 197 2.48 10.35 -4.23
N ASN A 198 3.58 11.04 -4.52
CA ASN A 198 3.79 11.85 -5.72
C ASN A 198 2.63 12.81 -6.08
N PRO A 199 2.07 13.61 -5.14
CA PRO A 199 0.94 14.48 -5.43
C PRO A 199 1.29 15.54 -6.47
N GLY A 200 0.40 15.73 -7.46
CA GLY A 200 0.53 16.73 -8.52
C GLY A 200 1.62 16.45 -9.54
N CYS A 201 2.23 15.25 -9.54
CA CYS A 201 3.14 14.79 -10.58
C CYS A 201 2.38 14.36 -11.83
N TYR A 202 3.01 14.52 -13.00
CA TYR A 202 2.58 13.79 -14.20
C TYR A 202 2.99 12.32 -14.10
N ASP A 203 2.12 11.45 -14.56
CA ASP A 203 2.26 10.01 -14.49
C ASP A 203 1.78 9.36 -15.80
N ILE A 204 1.92 8.05 -15.91
CA ILE A 204 1.37 7.23 -17.00
C ILE A 204 -0.14 7.46 -17.12
N SER A 205 -0.78 6.94 -18.16
CA SER A 205 -2.20 7.26 -18.42
C SER A 205 -3.14 6.77 -17.32
N SER A 206 -2.95 5.55 -16.84
CA SER A 206 -3.67 4.96 -15.72
C SER A 206 -2.82 3.87 -15.08
N ALA A 207 -2.86 3.74 -13.77
CA ALA A 207 -2.10 2.75 -13.02
C ALA A 207 -2.81 2.34 -11.73
N GLY A 208 -2.77 1.05 -11.43
CA GLY A 208 -3.31 0.59 -10.17
C GLY A 208 -2.77 -0.77 -9.72
N HIS A 209 -3.01 -1.05 -8.46
CA HIS A 209 -2.63 -2.31 -7.87
C HIS A 209 -3.55 -3.45 -8.30
N VAL A 210 -2.99 -4.64 -8.38
CA VAL A 210 -3.76 -5.87 -8.57
C VAL A 210 -4.23 -6.35 -7.21
N SER A 211 -5.55 -6.30 -6.98
CA SER A 211 -6.15 -6.77 -5.74
C SER A 211 -5.90 -8.27 -5.51
N ALA A 212 -5.80 -8.69 -4.26
CA ALA A 212 -5.57 -10.10 -3.93
C ALA A 212 -6.63 -11.01 -4.56
N GLY A 213 -6.16 -12.02 -5.30
CA GLY A 213 -6.98 -12.96 -6.06
C GLY A 213 -7.32 -12.52 -7.48
N ASP A 214 -6.99 -11.29 -7.87
CA ASP A 214 -7.13 -10.79 -9.24
C ASP A 214 -5.88 -11.10 -10.09
N THR A 215 -5.97 -10.77 -11.38
CA THR A 215 -4.86 -10.83 -12.33
C THR A 215 -4.65 -9.48 -13.00
N TYR A 216 -3.52 -9.29 -13.66
CA TYR A 216 -3.09 -8.01 -14.22
C TYR A 216 -4.10 -7.38 -15.20
N LEU A 217 -4.65 -8.15 -16.16
CA LEU A 217 -5.53 -7.60 -17.19
C LEU A 217 -6.88 -7.15 -16.65
N PRO A 218 -7.61 -7.91 -15.83
CA PRO A 218 -8.83 -7.43 -15.16
C PRO A 218 -8.59 -6.19 -14.30
N ALA A 219 -7.46 -6.13 -13.56
CA ALA A 219 -7.09 -4.96 -12.78
C ALA A 219 -6.87 -3.74 -13.69
N ALA A 220 -6.15 -3.88 -14.81
CA ALA A 220 -5.95 -2.81 -15.78
C ALA A 220 -7.28 -2.27 -16.34
N LEU A 221 -8.21 -3.15 -16.69
CA LEU A 221 -9.53 -2.75 -17.21
C LEU A 221 -10.34 -2.00 -16.14
N ARG A 222 -10.29 -2.43 -14.90
CA ARG A 222 -10.95 -1.79 -13.77
C ARG A 222 -10.40 -0.38 -13.56
N GLU A 223 -9.07 -0.23 -13.44
CA GLU A 223 -8.40 1.06 -13.23
C GLU A 223 -8.68 2.05 -14.36
N LEU A 224 -8.62 1.59 -15.62
CA LEU A 224 -8.94 2.42 -16.78
C LEU A 224 -10.38 2.95 -16.73
N GLY A 225 -11.30 2.11 -16.24
CA GLY A 225 -12.71 2.49 -16.04
C GLY A 225 -12.91 3.44 -14.86
N GLU A 226 -12.24 3.19 -13.74
CA GLU A 226 -12.37 3.97 -12.50
C GLU A 226 -11.69 5.34 -12.62
N GLU A 227 -10.43 5.39 -13.08
CA GLU A 227 -9.66 6.61 -13.14
C GLU A 227 -10.07 7.56 -14.28
N LEU A 228 -10.39 7.01 -15.48
CA LEU A 228 -10.62 7.78 -16.70
C LEU A 228 -12.01 7.62 -17.31
N GLY A 229 -12.85 6.73 -16.77
CA GLY A 229 -14.18 6.44 -17.32
C GLY A 229 -14.16 5.67 -18.65
N ILE A 230 -13.04 5.09 -19.04
CA ILE A 230 -12.89 4.35 -20.30
C ILE A 230 -13.32 2.90 -20.09
N ARG A 231 -14.37 2.48 -20.83
CA ARG A 231 -14.81 1.09 -20.87
C ARG A 231 -14.12 0.37 -22.02
N ALA A 232 -13.06 -0.37 -21.70
CA ALA A 232 -12.31 -1.18 -22.65
C ALA A 232 -12.66 -2.67 -22.50
N GLU A 233 -12.41 -3.44 -23.56
CA GLU A 233 -12.46 -4.91 -23.55
C GLU A 233 -11.01 -5.46 -23.47
N GLU A 234 -10.86 -6.72 -23.04
CA GLU A 234 -9.53 -7.37 -22.92
C GLU A 234 -8.69 -7.29 -24.21
N LYS A 235 -9.34 -7.41 -25.38
CA LYS A 235 -8.69 -7.30 -26.70
C LYS A 235 -8.15 -5.91 -27.04
N ASP A 236 -8.56 -4.87 -26.29
CA ASP A 236 -8.17 -3.49 -26.53
C ASP A 236 -6.90 -3.11 -25.75
N LEU A 237 -6.51 -3.92 -24.76
CA LEU A 237 -5.29 -3.77 -24.00
C LEU A 237 -4.22 -4.75 -24.48
N HIS A 238 -3.11 -4.22 -24.92
CA HIS A 238 -2.00 -5.00 -25.48
C HIS A 238 -0.81 -5.02 -24.52
N LEU A 239 -0.43 -6.20 -24.01
CA LEU A 239 0.73 -6.32 -23.15
C LEU A 239 2.01 -5.96 -23.91
N ALA A 240 2.65 -4.88 -23.52
CA ALA A 240 3.92 -4.43 -24.07
C ALA A 240 5.12 -5.12 -23.40
N GLY A 241 5.02 -5.37 -22.09
CA GLY A 241 6.08 -6.04 -21.33
C GLY A 241 5.78 -6.07 -19.84
N MET A 242 6.74 -6.60 -19.08
CA MET A 242 6.74 -6.59 -17.62
C MET A 242 7.88 -5.71 -17.14
N ARG A 243 7.63 -4.95 -16.08
CA ARG A 243 8.62 -4.12 -15.40
C ARG A 243 8.71 -4.53 -13.94
N LYS A 244 9.92 -4.62 -13.40
CA LYS A 244 10.15 -4.81 -11.97
C LYS A 244 10.90 -3.59 -11.46
N ALA A 245 10.36 -2.94 -10.44
CA ALA A 245 10.91 -1.70 -9.92
C ALA A 245 10.83 -1.64 -8.39
N TYR A 246 11.81 -0.98 -7.81
CA TYR A 246 11.83 -0.59 -6.41
C TYR A 246 12.01 0.91 -6.31
N PHE A 247 11.16 1.54 -5.51
CA PHE A 247 11.21 2.96 -5.18
C PHE A 247 11.04 3.15 -3.68
N GLU A 248 11.82 4.04 -3.09
CA GLU A 248 11.71 4.39 -1.69
C GLU A 248 11.78 5.90 -1.50
N ASP A 249 10.87 6.45 -0.71
CA ASP A 249 10.82 7.87 -0.36
C ASP A 249 10.09 8.06 0.99
N VAL A 250 9.98 9.31 1.42
CA VAL A 250 9.25 9.69 2.63
C VAL A 250 8.14 10.66 2.25
N PHE A 251 6.89 10.21 2.31
CA PHE A 251 5.72 11.05 2.08
C PHE A 251 5.03 11.38 3.41
N TYR A 252 4.79 12.67 3.64
CA TYR A 252 4.14 13.16 4.86
C TYR A 252 4.78 12.65 6.16
N GLY A 253 6.13 12.49 6.15
CA GLY A 253 6.90 12.01 7.29
C GLY A 253 6.81 10.50 7.55
N LYS A 254 6.24 9.73 6.62
CA LYS A 254 6.16 8.26 6.69
C LYS A 254 7.02 7.63 5.60
N PRO A 255 7.79 6.58 5.90
CA PRO A 255 8.50 5.81 4.88
C PRO A 255 7.49 5.14 3.94
N PHE A 256 7.80 5.18 2.65
CA PHE A 256 7.02 4.56 1.59
C PHE A 256 7.99 3.78 0.70
N ARG A 257 7.76 2.48 0.59
CA ARG A 257 8.55 1.56 -0.24
C ARG A 257 7.62 0.89 -1.23
N ASP A 258 7.87 1.16 -2.48
CA ASP A 258 7.09 0.61 -3.57
C ASP A 258 7.94 -0.40 -4.33
N TYR A 259 7.66 -1.68 -4.11
CA TYR A 259 8.34 -2.78 -4.78
C TYR A 259 7.34 -3.57 -5.58
N GLU A 260 7.40 -3.42 -6.90
CA GLU A 260 6.35 -3.90 -7.78
C GLU A 260 6.86 -4.69 -8.98
N ILE A 261 6.00 -5.58 -9.48
CA ILE A 261 6.05 -6.12 -10.82
C ILE A 261 4.82 -5.61 -11.56
N SER A 262 5.06 -4.73 -12.54
CA SER A 262 4.01 -4.08 -13.32
C SER A 262 3.83 -4.76 -14.66
N ALA A 263 2.60 -5.13 -15.01
CA ALA A 263 2.26 -5.46 -16.39
C ALA A 263 1.97 -4.16 -17.13
N VAL A 264 2.81 -3.84 -18.13
CA VAL A 264 2.71 -2.61 -18.92
C VAL A 264 1.86 -2.89 -20.16
N TYR A 265 0.70 -2.25 -20.22
CA TYR A 265 -0.25 -2.35 -21.33
C TYR A 265 -0.24 -1.10 -22.19
N VAL A 266 -0.55 -1.27 -23.47
CA VAL A 266 -0.81 -0.19 -24.41
C VAL A 266 -2.28 -0.24 -24.86
N TYR A 267 -2.94 0.91 -24.80
CA TYR A 267 -4.30 1.14 -25.30
C TYR A 267 -4.23 2.16 -26.45
N ASP A 268 -4.67 1.80 -27.63
CA ASP A 268 -4.52 2.60 -28.87
C ASP A 268 -5.84 2.94 -29.57
N LYS A 269 -6.96 2.72 -28.89
CA LYS A 269 -8.24 3.17 -29.43
C LYS A 269 -8.37 4.69 -29.30
N PRO A 270 -9.13 5.33 -30.19
CA PRO A 270 -9.39 6.75 -30.13
C PRO A 270 -9.97 7.17 -28.78
N VAL A 271 -9.34 8.14 -28.12
CA VAL A 271 -9.80 8.74 -26.89
C VAL A 271 -10.11 10.21 -27.13
N ASP A 272 -11.33 10.60 -26.79
CA ASP A 272 -11.79 11.98 -26.75
C ASP A 272 -11.62 12.49 -25.31
N GLU A 273 -10.61 13.31 -25.08
CA GLU A 273 -10.25 13.80 -23.75
C GLU A 273 -11.37 14.64 -23.08
N GLU A 274 -12.24 15.26 -23.88
CA GLU A 274 -13.38 16.03 -23.36
C GLU A 274 -14.51 15.14 -22.80
N LYS A 275 -14.50 13.85 -23.15
CA LYS A 275 -15.49 12.86 -22.69
C LYS A 275 -14.98 11.97 -21.55
N LEU A 276 -13.75 12.15 -21.13
CA LEU A 276 -13.22 11.40 -19.99
C LEU A 276 -13.93 11.80 -18.70
N VAL A 277 -14.19 10.80 -17.87
CA VAL A 277 -14.75 10.97 -16.53
C VAL A 277 -13.65 10.68 -15.53
N LEU A 278 -12.96 11.73 -15.09
CA LEU A 278 -11.82 11.60 -14.20
C LEU A 278 -12.29 11.34 -12.76
N GLN A 279 -11.66 10.38 -12.11
CA GLN A 279 -11.82 10.17 -10.66
C GLN A 279 -11.01 11.24 -9.92
N GLU A 280 -11.65 12.31 -9.47
CA GLU A 280 -11.00 13.52 -8.89
C GLU A 280 -10.08 13.22 -7.71
N SER A 281 -10.34 12.15 -6.94
CA SER A 281 -9.45 11.72 -5.85
C SER A 281 -8.12 11.17 -6.33
N GLU A 282 -8.04 10.68 -7.58
CA GLU A 282 -6.88 10.04 -8.19
C GLU A 282 -6.23 10.91 -9.27
N VAL A 283 -7.03 11.45 -10.18
CA VAL A 283 -6.61 12.17 -11.39
C VAL A 283 -7.14 13.59 -11.38
N GLU A 284 -6.25 14.58 -11.37
CA GLU A 284 -6.60 16.01 -11.46
C GLU A 284 -6.90 16.43 -12.91
N ALA A 285 -6.11 15.94 -13.87
CA ALA A 285 -6.20 16.30 -15.28
C ALA A 285 -5.48 15.26 -16.15
N VAL A 286 -5.74 15.31 -17.46
CA VAL A 286 -4.99 14.57 -18.47
C VAL A 286 -4.38 15.50 -19.50
N LYS A 287 -3.32 15.05 -20.18
CA LYS A 287 -2.62 15.84 -21.21
C LYS A 287 -1.96 14.93 -22.24
N TRP A 288 -2.22 15.17 -23.50
CA TRP A 288 -1.43 14.59 -24.59
C TRP A 288 -0.05 15.22 -24.68
N MET A 289 0.96 14.38 -24.85
CA MET A 289 2.34 14.80 -25.05
C MET A 289 3.00 13.91 -26.11
N ASP A 290 3.78 14.52 -27.00
CA ASP A 290 4.60 13.77 -27.94
C ASP A 290 5.56 12.82 -27.20
N PHE A 291 5.72 11.59 -27.70
CA PHE A 291 6.50 10.54 -27.05
C PHE A 291 7.97 10.98 -26.82
N GLN A 292 8.61 11.55 -27.82
CA GLN A 292 10.00 11.97 -27.72
C GLN A 292 10.17 13.18 -26.80
N GLU A 293 9.16 14.07 -26.77
CA GLU A 293 9.11 15.18 -25.80
C GLU A 293 8.95 14.65 -24.37
N CYS A 294 8.12 13.63 -24.17
CA CYS A 294 7.97 12.97 -22.85
C CYS A 294 9.31 12.39 -22.40
N CYS A 295 9.98 11.60 -23.24
CA CYS A 295 11.30 11.03 -22.93
C CYS A 295 12.31 12.12 -22.53
N ARG A 296 12.41 13.20 -23.32
CA ARG A 296 13.32 14.31 -23.01
C ARG A 296 13.03 14.97 -21.67
N ARG A 297 11.76 15.18 -21.33
CA ARG A 297 11.37 15.79 -20.06
C ARG A 297 11.60 14.88 -18.87
N VAL A 298 11.42 13.58 -19.04
CA VAL A 298 11.70 12.58 -18.00
C VAL A 298 13.20 12.49 -17.74
N GLU A 299 14.01 12.45 -18.80
CA GLU A 299 15.47 12.29 -18.68
C GLU A 299 16.18 13.57 -18.21
N HIS A 300 15.79 14.73 -18.74
CA HIS A 300 16.52 15.99 -18.53
C HIS A 300 15.80 16.99 -17.62
N GLY A 301 14.60 16.64 -17.12
CA GLY A 301 13.77 17.53 -16.33
C GLY A 301 12.90 18.46 -17.18
N GLY A 302 12.20 19.38 -16.51
CA GLY A 302 11.25 20.30 -17.14
C GLY A 302 9.79 19.90 -16.93
N MET A 303 9.54 18.83 -16.18
CA MET A 303 8.23 18.36 -15.75
C MET A 303 8.33 17.70 -14.37
N LYS A 304 7.41 18.03 -13.46
CA LYS A 304 7.28 17.28 -12.22
C LYS A 304 6.56 15.97 -12.53
N HIS A 305 7.23 14.82 -12.41
CA HIS A 305 6.72 13.52 -12.82
C HIS A 305 7.16 12.39 -11.91
N CYS A 306 6.49 11.24 -12.01
CA CYS A 306 6.89 9.96 -11.46
C CYS A 306 7.01 8.86 -12.56
N ILE A 307 7.22 9.25 -13.78
CA ILE A 307 7.45 8.38 -14.95
C ILE A 307 8.90 7.94 -14.99
N TYR A 308 9.16 6.70 -15.40
CA TYR A 308 10.49 6.10 -15.48
C TYR A 308 10.88 5.76 -16.92
N MET A 309 12.16 5.98 -17.26
CA MET A 309 12.69 5.76 -18.62
C MET A 309 12.62 4.28 -19.04
N ASP A 310 12.90 3.35 -18.13
CA ASP A 310 12.86 1.90 -18.39
C ASP A 310 11.46 1.43 -18.84
N GLU A 311 10.40 2.08 -18.35
CA GLU A 311 9.03 1.79 -18.77
C GLU A 311 8.71 2.40 -20.13
N LEU A 312 9.15 3.65 -20.39
CA LEU A 312 9.04 4.27 -21.72
C LEU A 312 9.74 3.44 -22.80
N GLU A 313 10.90 2.85 -22.50
CA GLU A 313 11.60 1.92 -23.40
C GLU A 313 10.80 0.66 -23.72
N ILE A 314 10.02 0.13 -22.74
CA ILE A 314 9.11 -1.00 -22.98
C ILE A 314 8.03 -0.60 -23.99
N VAL A 315 7.43 0.57 -23.80
CA VAL A 315 6.39 1.10 -24.68
C VAL A 315 6.96 1.39 -26.07
N GLU A 316 8.13 2.01 -26.16
CA GLU A 316 8.79 2.31 -27.44
C GLU A 316 9.04 1.06 -28.26
N ARG A 317 9.65 0.02 -27.67
CA ARG A 317 9.89 -1.27 -28.34
C ARG A 317 8.59 -1.93 -28.83
N TYR A 318 7.50 -1.78 -28.10
CA TYR A 318 6.20 -2.27 -28.53
C TYR A 318 5.68 -1.52 -29.76
N LEU A 319 5.74 -0.17 -29.73
CA LEU A 319 5.27 0.70 -30.79
C LEU A 319 6.08 0.56 -32.09
N GLU A 320 7.40 0.34 -32.00
CA GLU A 320 8.28 0.04 -33.13
C GLU A 320 7.89 -1.28 -33.83
N LYS A 321 7.76 -2.35 -33.09
CA LYS A 321 7.33 -3.66 -33.62
C LYS A 321 5.97 -3.59 -34.31
N ARG A 322 5.12 -2.67 -33.89
CA ARG A 322 3.82 -2.47 -34.51
C ARG A 322 3.91 -1.73 -35.85
N LYS A 323 4.79 -0.73 -35.97
CA LYS A 323 5.06 -0.05 -37.24
C LYS A 323 5.50 -1.05 -38.34
N ASP A 324 6.37 -2.00 -37.97
CA ASP A 324 6.88 -3.02 -38.89
C ASP A 324 5.80 -4.01 -39.39
N ARG A 325 4.74 -4.21 -38.61
CA ARG A 325 3.61 -5.09 -38.99
C ARG A 325 2.55 -4.41 -39.83
N GLU A 326 2.49 -3.09 -39.84
CA GLU A 326 1.55 -2.29 -40.63
C GLU A 326 2.14 -1.89 -42.03
N GLN A 327 3.45 -2.11 -42.24
CA GLN A 327 4.15 -1.99 -43.55
C GLN A 327 4.17 -3.34 -44.30
#